data_62e1bf2472b1a37f641689c7efefeed6
#
_entry.id   62e1bf2472b1a37f641689c7efefeed6
#
_cell.length_a   1.000
_cell.length_b   1.000
_cell.length_c   1.000
_cell.angle_alpha   90.00
_cell.angle_beta   90.00
_cell.angle_gamma   90.00
#
_symmetry.space_group_name_H-M   'P 1'
#
loop_
_entity.id
_entity.type
_entity.pdbx_description
1 polymer ?
#
loop_
_entity_poly.entity_id
_entity_poly.type
_entity_poly.pdbx_seq_one_letter_code
_entity_poly.pdbx_strand_id
1 'polypeptide(L)'
;MTGQTTPDKLAERVAQATPQAIAKKVRGLSDRAIAWIFITPTMLLLLAINIFPLIWTIQLSFTNYRANRANAAVKNIGIDNYTSILNDPDIWAAMQSTAHFVFWTIVLQTLIGFTLAWLLDRKFRGHGFWTTIILIPMMLSPAVVGNFWRFLYQPQIGLFNYIIAFFSGVEPSSFEMIGSVKLAPWSIIIVDTWMWTPYVMLICLAGLRSIPDY
;
A
#
# COMPACT_ATOMS: atom_id res chain seq x y z
N MET A 1 -41.12 -14.34 56.96
CA MET A 1 -40.59 -13.03 56.53
C MET A 1 -39.66 -13.24 55.39
N THR A 2 -40.16 -13.21 54.17
CA THR A 2 -39.41 -13.42 52.93
C THR A 2 -38.96 -12.04 52.44
N GLY A 3 -37.67 -11.78 52.52
CA GLY A 3 -37.07 -10.52 52.04
C GLY A 3 -37.11 -10.44 50.52
N GLN A 4 -38.08 -9.73 49.97
CA GLN A 4 -38.15 -9.39 48.55
C GLN A 4 -37.03 -8.36 48.27
N THR A 5 -36.00 -8.78 47.57
CA THR A 5 -35.01 -7.89 46.95
C THR A 5 -35.69 -7.12 45.81
N THR A 6 -35.90 -5.87 45.99
CA THR A 6 -36.48 -4.96 44.97
C THR A 6 -35.63 -4.96 43.70
N PRO A 7 -36.24 -4.90 42.49
CA PRO A 7 -35.53 -4.91 41.20
C PRO A 7 -34.43 -3.83 41.11
N ASP A 8 -34.60 -2.73 41.79
CA ASP A 8 -33.65 -1.61 41.85
C ASP A 8 -32.31 -1.98 42.53
N LYS A 9 -32.35 -2.77 43.61
CA LYS A 9 -31.13 -3.25 44.29
C LYS A 9 -30.39 -4.32 43.51
N LEU A 10 -31.09 -5.06 42.62
CA LEU A 10 -30.47 -6.00 41.70
C LEU A 10 -29.77 -5.26 40.55
N ALA A 11 -30.38 -4.25 39.97
CA ALA A 11 -29.78 -3.41 38.91
C ALA A 11 -28.54 -2.69 39.41
N GLU A 12 -28.58 -2.13 40.65
CA GLU A 12 -27.45 -1.45 41.28
C GLU A 12 -26.28 -2.39 41.59
N ARG A 13 -26.56 -3.63 42.02
CA ARG A 13 -25.55 -4.68 42.23
C ARG A 13 -24.93 -5.18 40.94
N VAL A 14 -25.69 -5.31 39.84
CA VAL A 14 -25.20 -5.68 38.54
C VAL A 14 -24.35 -4.55 37.94
N ALA A 15 -24.75 -3.30 38.07
CA ALA A 15 -23.99 -2.15 37.61
C ALA A 15 -22.66 -1.96 38.36
N GLN A 16 -22.60 -2.31 39.65
CA GLN A 16 -21.38 -2.20 40.47
C GLN A 16 -20.49 -3.45 40.35
N ALA A 17 -21.05 -4.64 40.10
CA ALA A 17 -20.31 -5.88 40.10
C ALA A 17 -19.49 -6.08 38.81
N THR A 18 -19.95 -5.58 37.66
CA THR A 18 -19.34 -5.89 36.36
C THR A 18 -17.98 -5.20 36.16
N PRO A 19 -17.81 -3.89 36.42
CA PRO A 19 -16.50 -3.24 36.25
C PRO A 19 -15.48 -3.66 37.32
N GLN A 20 -15.96 -3.85 38.58
CA GLN A 20 -15.08 -4.21 39.70
C GLN A 20 -14.63 -5.67 39.64
N ALA A 21 -15.48 -6.60 39.21
CA ALA A 21 -15.13 -8.02 39.03
C ALA A 21 -14.12 -8.22 37.87
N ILE A 22 -14.28 -7.47 36.77
CA ILE A 22 -13.34 -7.48 35.66
C ILE A 22 -12.01 -6.84 36.10
N ALA A 23 -12.06 -5.69 36.77
CA ALA A 23 -10.86 -5.01 37.30
C ALA A 23 -10.12 -5.88 38.33
N LYS A 24 -10.82 -6.68 39.15
CA LYS A 24 -10.23 -7.56 40.17
C LYS A 24 -9.58 -8.79 39.53
N LYS A 25 -10.16 -9.32 38.43
CA LYS A 25 -9.63 -10.46 37.68
C LYS A 25 -8.41 -10.09 36.84
N VAL A 26 -8.33 -8.85 36.37
CA VAL A 26 -7.22 -8.33 35.57
C VAL A 26 -6.07 -7.83 36.48
N ARG A 27 -6.35 -7.43 37.72
CA ARG A 27 -5.34 -6.96 38.70
C ARG A 27 -4.27 -7.98 39.10
N GLY A 28 -4.48 -9.28 38.81
CA GLY A 28 -3.50 -10.32 39.06
C GLY A 28 -2.52 -10.60 37.90
N LEU A 29 -2.78 -10.03 36.74
CA LEU A 29 -1.91 -10.20 35.56
C LEU A 29 -1.05 -8.96 35.38
N SER A 30 0.25 -9.16 35.10
CA SER A 30 1.10 -8.04 34.72
C SER A 30 0.64 -7.45 33.39
N ASP A 31 0.88 -6.15 33.19
CA ASP A 31 0.52 -5.47 31.92
C ASP A 31 1.09 -6.17 30.68
N ARG A 32 2.26 -6.80 30.85
CA ARG A 32 2.88 -7.62 29.80
C ARG A 32 2.08 -8.89 29.50
N ALA A 33 1.54 -9.58 30.52
CA ALA A 33 0.71 -10.77 30.32
C ALA A 33 -0.60 -10.42 29.61
N ILE A 34 -1.22 -9.31 29.98
CA ILE A 34 -2.42 -8.80 29.32
C ILE A 34 -2.11 -8.48 27.85
N ALA A 35 -1.03 -7.75 27.57
CA ALA A 35 -0.61 -7.44 26.21
C ALA A 35 -0.40 -8.72 25.37
N TRP A 36 0.28 -9.72 25.92
CA TRP A 36 0.50 -11.00 25.22
C TRP A 36 -0.79 -11.76 24.96
N ILE A 37 -1.75 -11.78 25.88
CA ILE A 37 -3.06 -12.44 25.70
C ILE A 37 -3.82 -11.83 24.52
N PHE A 38 -3.77 -10.51 24.34
CA PHE A 38 -4.45 -9.83 23.24
C PHE A 38 -3.68 -9.91 21.91
N ILE A 39 -2.36 -9.86 21.95
CA ILE A 39 -1.52 -9.84 20.74
C ILE A 39 -1.31 -11.26 20.19
N THR A 40 -1.12 -12.26 21.05
CA THR A 40 -0.76 -13.64 20.65
C THR A 40 -1.73 -14.26 19.65
N PRO A 41 -3.07 -14.21 19.84
CA PRO A 41 -4.00 -14.81 18.89
C PRO A 41 -3.85 -14.23 17.48
N THR A 42 -3.74 -12.91 17.40
CA THR A 42 -3.55 -12.19 16.13
C THR A 42 -2.22 -12.52 15.49
N MET A 43 -1.14 -12.52 16.27
CA MET A 43 0.20 -12.88 15.80
C MET A 43 0.26 -14.33 15.31
N LEU A 44 -0.32 -15.27 16.04
CA LEU A 44 -0.39 -16.69 15.62
C LEU A 44 -1.16 -16.85 14.31
N LEU A 45 -2.31 -16.18 14.17
CA LEU A 45 -3.09 -16.21 12.94
C LEU A 45 -2.30 -15.64 11.77
N LEU A 46 -1.65 -14.48 11.95
CA LEU A 46 -0.82 -13.85 10.92
C LEU A 46 0.37 -14.74 10.53
N LEU A 47 1.03 -15.35 11.51
CA LEU A 47 2.14 -16.28 11.27
C LEU A 47 1.65 -17.52 10.50
N ALA A 48 0.53 -18.11 10.91
CA ALA A 48 -0.02 -19.27 10.22
C ALA A 48 -0.37 -18.97 8.76
N ILE A 49 -1.07 -17.85 8.50
CA ILE A 49 -1.51 -17.48 7.15
C ILE A 49 -0.32 -17.08 6.25
N ASN A 50 0.76 -16.49 6.81
CA ASN A 50 1.88 -16.03 6.01
C ASN A 50 3.02 -17.07 5.95
N ILE A 51 3.39 -17.66 7.09
CA ILE A 51 4.57 -18.55 7.16
C ILE A 51 4.30 -19.91 6.50
N PHE A 52 3.12 -20.51 6.72
CA PHE A 52 2.81 -21.80 6.12
C PHE A 52 2.83 -21.76 4.57
N PRO A 53 2.14 -20.82 3.89
CA PRO A 53 2.24 -20.72 2.43
C PRO A 53 3.64 -20.35 1.94
N LEU A 54 4.40 -19.56 2.70
CA LEU A 54 5.78 -19.22 2.36
C LEU A 54 6.67 -20.47 2.33
N ILE A 55 6.65 -21.29 3.41
CA ILE A 55 7.43 -22.54 3.46
C ILE A 55 6.99 -23.47 2.32
N TRP A 56 5.68 -23.61 2.10
CA TRP A 56 5.13 -24.41 1.03
C TRP A 56 5.62 -23.95 -0.35
N THR A 57 5.60 -22.64 -0.61
CA THR A 57 6.09 -22.05 -1.86
C THR A 57 7.59 -22.30 -2.04
N ILE A 58 8.39 -22.15 -0.98
CA ILE A 58 9.83 -22.44 -1.03
C ILE A 58 10.06 -23.92 -1.36
N GLN A 59 9.31 -24.84 -0.75
CA GLN A 59 9.43 -26.27 -1.07
C GLN A 59 9.04 -26.56 -2.53
N LEU A 60 7.96 -25.97 -3.02
CA LEU A 60 7.53 -26.11 -4.42
C LEU A 60 8.53 -25.55 -5.41
N SER A 61 9.29 -24.52 -5.04
CA SER A 61 10.29 -23.90 -5.92
C SER A 61 11.44 -24.86 -6.33
N PHE A 62 11.68 -25.91 -5.56
CA PHE A 62 12.63 -26.96 -5.87
C PHE A 62 12.03 -28.12 -6.68
N THR A 63 10.78 -27.99 -7.13
CA THR A 63 10.06 -29.03 -7.86
C THR A 63 9.62 -28.55 -9.24
N ASN A 64 9.25 -29.52 -10.10
CA ASN A 64 8.63 -29.24 -11.39
C ASN A 64 7.11 -29.01 -11.30
N TYR A 65 6.59 -28.60 -10.14
CA TYR A 65 5.15 -28.39 -9.91
C TYR A 65 4.60 -27.33 -10.89
N ARG A 66 3.46 -27.67 -11.51
CA ARG A 66 2.71 -26.76 -12.38
C ARG A 66 1.22 -26.82 -12.01
N ALA A 67 0.66 -25.72 -11.56
CA ALA A 67 -0.75 -25.64 -11.12
C ALA A 67 -1.75 -26.00 -12.24
N ASN A 68 -1.38 -25.80 -13.50
CA ASN A 68 -2.21 -26.13 -14.67
C ASN A 68 -2.16 -27.61 -15.10
N ARG A 69 -1.40 -28.46 -14.40
CA ARG A 69 -1.23 -29.89 -14.68
C ARG A 69 -1.50 -30.72 -13.44
N ALA A 70 -2.78 -30.82 -13.05
CA ALA A 70 -3.22 -31.46 -11.82
C ALA A 70 -2.74 -32.92 -11.64
N ASN A 71 -2.48 -33.65 -12.74
CA ASN A 71 -2.09 -35.08 -12.72
C ASN A 71 -0.61 -35.32 -13.03
N ALA A 72 0.22 -34.29 -13.09
CA ALA A 72 1.65 -34.48 -13.34
C ALA A 72 2.35 -34.89 -12.03
N ALA A 73 3.18 -35.92 -12.10
CA ALA A 73 4.02 -36.32 -10.98
C ALA A 73 4.96 -35.18 -10.59
N VAL A 74 4.85 -34.72 -9.35
CA VAL A 74 5.75 -33.69 -8.80
C VAL A 74 7.09 -34.35 -8.49
N LYS A 75 8.14 -33.92 -9.17
CA LYS A 75 9.52 -34.39 -8.98
C LYS A 75 10.36 -33.25 -8.42
N ASN A 76 11.27 -33.60 -7.52
CA ASN A 76 12.30 -32.67 -7.09
C ASN A 76 13.32 -32.46 -8.22
N ILE A 77 13.54 -31.23 -8.63
CA ILE A 77 14.48 -30.81 -9.68
C ILE A 77 15.61 -29.94 -9.12
N GLY A 78 15.75 -29.87 -7.79
CA GLY A 78 16.79 -29.07 -7.15
C GLY A 78 16.66 -27.57 -7.50
N ILE A 79 17.74 -26.98 -7.96
CA ILE A 79 17.84 -25.54 -8.26
C ILE A 79 17.59 -25.20 -9.73
N ASP A 80 17.09 -26.12 -10.56
CA ASP A 80 16.93 -25.92 -12.01
C ASP A 80 16.00 -24.75 -12.34
N ASN A 81 14.95 -24.53 -11.54
CA ASN A 81 14.10 -23.36 -11.70
C ASN A 81 14.89 -22.05 -11.52
N TYR A 82 15.76 -22.00 -10.55
CA TYR A 82 16.57 -20.80 -10.26
C TYR A 82 17.62 -20.56 -11.36
N THR A 83 18.28 -21.62 -11.81
CA THR A 83 19.25 -21.50 -12.91
C THR A 83 18.58 -21.09 -14.20
N SER A 84 17.37 -21.59 -14.48
CA SER A 84 16.58 -21.18 -15.64
C SER A 84 16.22 -19.70 -15.59
N ILE A 85 15.76 -19.20 -14.44
CA ILE A 85 15.41 -17.78 -14.22
C ILE A 85 16.65 -16.89 -14.38
N LEU A 86 17.78 -17.28 -13.79
CA LEU A 86 19.02 -16.48 -13.85
C LEU A 86 19.63 -16.42 -15.25
N ASN A 87 19.38 -17.43 -16.08
CA ASN A 87 19.88 -17.48 -17.47
C ASN A 87 18.88 -16.96 -18.50
N ASP A 88 17.69 -16.55 -18.09
CA ASP A 88 16.64 -16.05 -18.98
C ASP A 88 16.80 -14.54 -19.19
N PRO A 89 17.12 -14.09 -20.42
CA PRO A 89 17.29 -12.68 -20.74
C PRO A 89 15.99 -11.87 -20.58
N ASP A 90 14.81 -12.50 -20.77
CA ASP A 90 13.52 -11.82 -20.62
C ASP A 90 13.24 -11.49 -19.17
N ILE A 91 13.67 -12.35 -18.25
CA ILE A 91 13.59 -12.10 -16.81
C ILE A 91 14.45 -10.89 -16.42
N TRP A 92 15.69 -10.82 -16.93
CA TRP A 92 16.57 -9.68 -16.67
C TRP A 92 16.03 -8.38 -17.25
N ALA A 93 15.45 -8.41 -18.44
CA ALA A 93 14.79 -7.24 -19.04
C ALA A 93 13.58 -6.78 -18.20
N ALA A 94 12.78 -7.73 -17.71
CA ALA A 94 11.65 -7.44 -16.83
C ALA A 94 12.11 -6.85 -15.45
N MET A 95 13.17 -7.41 -14.87
CA MET A 95 13.77 -6.91 -13.63
C MET A 95 14.32 -5.49 -13.81
N GLN A 96 15.02 -5.21 -14.92
CA GLN A 96 15.52 -3.88 -15.21
C GLN A 96 14.39 -2.87 -15.40
N SER A 97 13.32 -3.24 -16.11
CA SER A 97 12.13 -2.40 -16.26
C SER A 97 11.46 -2.10 -14.94
N THR A 98 11.33 -3.11 -14.07
CA THR A 98 10.79 -2.96 -12.72
C THR A 98 11.68 -2.06 -11.85
N ALA A 99 13.00 -2.29 -11.87
CA ALA A 99 13.95 -1.48 -11.14
C ALA A 99 13.91 -0.01 -11.58
N HIS A 100 13.85 0.24 -12.89
CA HIS A 100 13.68 1.58 -13.45
C HIS A 100 12.38 2.25 -12.96
N PHE A 101 11.26 1.53 -13.03
CA PHE A 101 9.96 2.02 -12.54
C PHE A 101 10.02 2.37 -11.04
N VAL A 102 10.45 1.43 -10.20
CA VAL A 102 10.50 1.60 -8.74
C VAL A 102 11.44 2.75 -8.35
N PHE A 103 12.62 2.81 -8.96
CA PHE A 103 13.58 3.88 -8.67
C PHE A 103 13.00 5.26 -8.94
N TRP A 104 12.47 5.48 -10.14
CA TRP A 104 11.97 6.80 -10.51
C TRP A 104 10.70 7.18 -9.79
N THR A 105 9.77 6.26 -9.54
CA THR A 105 8.57 6.55 -8.75
C THR A 105 8.90 6.93 -7.32
N ILE A 106 9.79 6.20 -6.65
CA ILE A 106 10.20 6.53 -5.27
C ILE A 106 10.89 7.89 -5.22
N VAL A 107 11.83 8.15 -6.13
CA VAL A 107 12.55 9.44 -6.19
C VAL A 107 11.57 10.59 -6.41
N LEU A 108 10.71 10.51 -7.41
CA LEU A 108 9.77 11.59 -7.74
C LEU A 108 8.73 11.79 -6.64
N GLN A 109 8.13 10.72 -6.13
CA GLN A 109 7.16 10.78 -5.04
C GLN A 109 7.78 11.38 -3.77
N THR A 110 9.02 11.00 -3.45
CA THR A 110 9.72 11.54 -2.27
C THR A 110 10.02 13.02 -2.43
N LEU A 111 10.57 13.42 -3.57
CA LEU A 111 10.91 14.82 -3.84
C LEU A 111 9.67 15.71 -3.85
N ILE A 112 8.64 15.31 -4.60
CA ILE A 112 7.41 16.10 -4.73
C ILE A 112 6.63 16.05 -3.41
N GLY A 113 6.47 14.88 -2.80
CA GLY A 113 5.75 14.68 -1.55
C GLY A 113 6.37 15.45 -0.39
N PHE A 114 7.70 15.39 -0.25
CA PHE A 114 8.42 16.18 0.75
C PHE A 114 8.28 17.69 0.51
N THR A 115 8.41 18.14 -0.74
CA THR A 115 8.23 19.55 -1.09
C THR A 115 6.83 20.04 -0.75
N LEU A 116 5.80 19.26 -1.08
CA LEU A 116 4.42 19.57 -0.72
C LEU A 116 4.21 19.59 0.79
N ALA A 117 4.77 18.61 1.52
CA ALA A 117 4.72 18.55 2.98
C ALA A 117 5.35 19.81 3.61
N TRP A 118 6.53 20.19 3.14
CA TRP A 118 7.24 21.37 3.63
C TRP A 118 6.49 22.68 3.35
N LEU A 119 5.82 22.79 2.18
CA LEU A 119 4.96 23.92 1.86
C LEU A 119 3.70 23.95 2.74
N LEU A 120 3.08 22.79 2.98
CA LEU A 120 1.88 22.66 3.80
C LEU A 120 2.14 22.71 5.31
N ASP A 121 3.37 22.55 5.75
CA ASP A 121 3.73 22.74 7.17
C ASP A 121 3.61 24.20 7.60
N ARG A 122 3.71 25.14 6.66
CA ARG A 122 3.55 26.56 6.91
C ARG A 122 2.09 26.92 7.14
N LYS A 123 1.84 27.80 8.13
CA LYS A 123 0.49 28.35 8.41
C LYS A 123 0.13 29.39 7.34
N PHE A 124 -0.76 29.05 6.42
CA PHE A 124 -1.29 29.97 5.41
C PHE A 124 -2.80 29.82 5.22
N ARG A 125 -3.44 30.87 4.69
CA ARG A 125 -4.90 30.84 4.41
C ARG A 125 -5.19 29.86 3.27
N GLY A 126 -6.17 28.96 3.49
CA GLY A 126 -6.54 27.96 2.48
C GLY A 126 -5.79 26.62 2.59
N HIS A 127 -4.98 26.40 3.62
CA HIS A 127 -4.27 25.14 3.87
C HIS A 127 -5.15 23.90 3.70
N GLY A 128 -6.35 23.88 4.33
CA GLY A 128 -7.27 22.74 4.24
C GLY A 128 -7.77 22.48 2.82
N PHE A 129 -8.08 23.53 2.08
CA PHE A 129 -8.51 23.44 0.68
C PHE A 129 -7.42 22.80 -0.20
N TRP A 130 -6.19 23.30 -0.12
CA TRP A 130 -5.08 22.73 -0.90
C TRP A 130 -4.76 21.30 -0.50
N THR A 131 -4.77 21.00 0.80
CA THR A 131 -4.59 19.62 1.29
C THR A 131 -5.65 18.70 0.69
N THR A 132 -6.92 19.11 0.67
CA THR A 132 -8.00 18.29 0.10
C THR A 132 -7.79 18.04 -1.39
N ILE A 133 -7.44 19.06 -2.18
CA ILE A 133 -7.17 18.89 -3.62
C ILE A 133 -6.00 17.93 -3.87
N ILE A 134 -4.91 18.06 -3.10
CA ILE A 134 -3.74 17.21 -3.24
C ILE A 134 -4.08 15.75 -2.90
N LEU A 135 -5.02 15.51 -1.98
CA LEU A 135 -5.42 14.16 -1.57
C LEU A 135 -6.38 13.46 -2.55
N ILE A 136 -7.03 14.18 -3.47
CA ILE A 136 -7.99 13.61 -4.43
C ILE A 136 -7.43 12.40 -5.18
N PRO A 137 -6.21 12.43 -5.75
CA PRO A 137 -5.68 11.32 -6.54
C PRO A 137 -5.70 9.98 -5.81
N MET A 138 -5.23 9.96 -4.57
CA MET A 138 -5.15 8.71 -3.80
C MET A 138 -6.50 8.17 -3.32
N MET A 139 -7.56 8.98 -3.39
CA MET A 139 -8.93 8.54 -3.05
C MET A 139 -9.61 7.83 -4.21
N LEU A 140 -9.05 7.91 -5.42
CA LEU A 140 -9.61 7.27 -6.61
C LEU A 140 -9.18 5.79 -6.67
N SER A 141 -10.07 4.95 -7.20
CA SER A 141 -9.71 3.56 -7.49
C SER A 141 -8.63 3.49 -8.58
N PRO A 142 -7.59 2.64 -8.45
CA PRO A 142 -6.57 2.45 -9.48
C PRO A 142 -7.14 2.13 -10.87
N ALA A 143 -8.23 1.37 -10.93
CA ALA A 143 -8.90 1.07 -12.20
C ALA A 143 -9.50 2.31 -12.87
N VAL A 144 -10.09 3.22 -12.09
CA VAL A 144 -10.61 4.50 -12.58
C VAL A 144 -9.47 5.39 -13.05
N VAL A 145 -8.40 5.48 -12.26
CA VAL A 145 -7.19 6.25 -12.61
C VAL A 145 -6.59 5.74 -13.92
N GLY A 146 -6.42 4.42 -14.05
CA GLY A 146 -5.87 3.83 -15.28
C GLY A 146 -6.68 4.14 -16.52
N ASN A 147 -8.02 4.06 -16.44
CA ASN A 147 -8.91 4.41 -17.57
C ASN A 147 -8.87 5.92 -17.88
N PHE A 148 -8.86 6.76 -16.86
CA PHE A 148 -8.78 8.21 -17.01
C PHE A 148 -7.48 8.63 -17.70
N TRP A 149 -6.34 8.13 -17.22
CA TRP A 149 -5.04 8.45 -17.79
C TRP A 149 -4.85 7.85 -19.20
N ARG A 150 -5.40 6.66 -19.45
CA ARG A 150 -5.43 6.09 -20.80
C ARG A 150 -6.14 7.02 -21.79
N PHE A 151 -7.23 7.67 -21.36
CA PHE A 151 -7.93 8.66 -22.17
C PHE A 151 -7.08 9.92 -22.37
N LEU A 152 -6.41 10.42 -21.30
CA LEU A 152 -5.54 11.59 -21.40
C LEU A 152 -4.30 11.37 -22.28
N TYR A 153 -3.83 10.13 -22.41
CA TYR A 153 -2.68 9.74 -23.24
C TYR A 153 -3.06 9.32 -24.67
N GLN A 154 -4.33 9.44 -25.06
CA GLN A 154 -4.77 9.02 -26.37
C GLN A 154 -4.17 9.92 -27.47
N PRO A 155 -3.51 9.37 -28.53
CA PRO A 155 -2.77 10.16 -29.49
C PRO A 155 -3.55 11.29 -30.17
N GLN A 156 -4.82 11.04 -30.52
CA GLN A 156 -5.61 12.00 -31.31
C GLN A 156 -6.34 13.06 -30.47
N ILE A 157 -6.73 12.73 -29.23
CA ILE A 157 -7.59 13.60 -28.41
C ILE A 157 -7.10 13.79 -26.99
N GLY A 158 -6.00 13.13 -26.62
CA GLY A 158 -5.46 13.18 -25.25
C GLY A 158 -4.81 14.51 -24.91
N LEU A 159 -5.27 15.13 -23.82
CA LEU A 159 -4.78 16.44 -23.36
C LEU A 159 -3.25 16.46 -23.18
N PHE A 160 -2.67 15.39 -22.69
CA PHE A 160 -1.20 15.32 -22.48
C PHE A 160 -0.41 15.43 -23.78
N ASN A 161 -0.90 14.82 -24.85
CA ASN A 161 -0.23 14.89 -26.14
C ASN A 161 -0.28 16.32 -26.70
N TYR A 162 -1.38 17.03 -26.53
CA TYR A 162 -1.47 18.46 -26.93
C TYR A 162 -0.56 19.36 -26.09
N ILE A 163 -0.43 19.12 -24.79
CA ILE A 163 0.49 19.86 -23.93
C ILE A 163 1.94 19.64 -24.38
N ILE A 164 2.35 18.40 -24.61
CA ILE A 164 3.70 18.07 -25.05
C ILE A 164 3.96 18.67 -26.45
N ALA A 165 3.01 18.55 -27.36
CA ALA A 165 3.07 19.12 -28.69
C ALA A 165 3.26 20.64 -28.69
N PHE A 166 2.55 21.33 -27.80
CA PHE A 166 2.67 22.78 -27.65
C PHE A 166 4.09 23.22 -27.28
N PHE A 167 4.77 22.48 -26.39
CA PHE A 167 6.14 22.80 -25.98
C PHE A 167 7.22 22.27 -26.94
N SER A 168 6.97 21.15 -27.63
CA SER A 168 7.94 20.50 -28.52
C SER A 168 7.84 20.96 -29.97
N GLY A 169 6.75 21.59 -30.38
CA GLY A 169 6.46 21.98 -31.77
C GLY A 169 6.20 20.78 -32.70
N VAL A 170 5.95 19.58 -32.15
CA VAL A 170 5.69 18.35 -32.89
C VAL A 170 4.19 18.02 -32.84
N GLU A 171 3.65 17.37 -33.85
CA GLU A 171 2.23 17.01 -33.89
C GLU A 171 1.81 16.14 -32.70
N PRO A 172 0.65 16.39 -32.06
CA PRO A 172 0.14 15.59 -30.94
C PRO A 172 0.02 14.11 -31.25
N SER A 173 -0.38 13.76 -32.47
CA SER A 173 -0.54 12.38 -32.96
C SER A 173 0.77 11.58 -33.02
N SER A 174 1.91 12.28 -33.00
CA SER A 174 3.24 11.65 -33.04
C SER A 174 3.66 11.03 -31.70
N PHE A 175 2.95 11.37 -30.61
CA PHE A 175 3.28 10.87 -29.27
C PHE A 175 2.42 9.69 -28.88
N GLU A 176 2.97 8.49 -28.99
CA GLU A 176 2.35 7.26 -28.50
C GLU A 176 2.78 7.00 -27.05
N MET A 177 2.19 7.72 -26.12
CA MET A 177 2.57 7.68 -24.70
C MET A 177 2.47 6.28 -24.07
N ILE A 178 1.55 5.44 -24.54
CA ILE A 178 1.35 4.08 -24.03
C ILE A 178 1.93 3.04 -25.01
N GLY A 179 1.89 3.30 -26.33
CA GLY A 179 2.33 2.38 -27.36
C GLY A 179 3.84 2.33 -27.56
N SER A 180 4.56 3.38 -27.22
CA SER A 180 6.00 3.47 -27.40
C SER A 180 6.76 2.78 -26.28
N VAL A 181 7.68 1.87 -26.64
CA VAL A 181 8.58 1.19 -25.67
C VAL A 181 9.40 2.19 -24.83
N LYS A 182 9.73 3.35 -25.39
CA LYS A 182 10.49 4.40 -24.67
C LYS A 182 9.62 5.28 -23.77
N LEU A 183 8.40 5.60 -24.19
CA LEU A 183 7.53 6.55 -23.48
C LEU A 183 6.62 5.85 -22.46
N ALA A 184 6.18 4.62 -22.74
CA ALA A 184 5.25 3.90 -21.86
C ALA A 184 5.75 3.76 -20.41
N PRO A 185 7.03 3.42 -20.13
CA PRO A 185 7.52 3.40 -18.74
C PRO A 185 7.37 4.73 -18.02
N TRP A 186 7.70 5.84 -18.69
CA TRP A 186 7.58 7.18 -18.13
C TRP A 186 6.12 7.59 -17.92
N SER A 187 5.24 7.22 -18.84
CA SER A 187 3.80 7.47 -18.71
C SER A 187 3.23 6.81 -17.47
N ILE A 188 3.61 5.57 -17.20
CA ILE A 188 3.19 4.84 -15.99
C ILE A 188 3.80 5.46 -14.73
N ILE A 189 5.09 5.85 -14.76
CA ILE A 189 5.77 6.53 -13.66
C ILE A 189 5.06 7.83 -13.29
N ILE A 190 4.64 8.64 -14.27
CA ILE A 190 3.92 9.89 -14.04
C ILE A 190 2.57 9.64 -13.35
N VAL A 191 1.81 8.65 -13.83
CA VAL A 191 0.50 8.28 -13.25
C VAL A 191 0.66 7.83 -11.80
N ASP A 192 1.59 6.91 -11.56
CA ASP A 192 1.85 6.36 -10.25
C ASP A 192 2.36 7.44 -9.28
N THR A 193 3.27 8.29 -9.74
CA THR A 193 3.74 9.44 -8.96
C THR A 193 2.59 10.37 -8.59
N TRP A 194 1.73 10.75 -9.54
CA TRP A 194 0.56 11.59 -9.27
C TRP A 194 -0.38 10.97 -8.25
N MET A 195 -0.62 9.67 -8.36
CA MET A 195 -1.56 8.95 -7.50
C MET A 195 -1.05 8.80 -6.06
N TRP A 196 0.23 8.49 -5.87
CA TRP A 196 0.77 8.12 -4.55
C TRP A 196 1.59 9.22 -3.86
N THR A 197 1.94 10.31 -4.55
CA THR A 197 2.60 11.47 -3.93
C THR A 197 1.87 12.01 -2.69
N PRO A 198 0.50 12.07 -2.65
CA PRO A 198 -0.20 12.53 -1.46
C PRO A 198 0.07 11.68 -0.22
N TYR A 199 0.25 10.37 -0.38
CA TYR A 199 0.58 9.47 0.72
C TYR A 199 1.96 9.81 1.32
N VAL A 200 2.96 9.97 0.46
CA VAL A 200 4.31 10.38 0.89
C VAL A 200 4.28 11.75 1.55
N MET A 201 3.54 12.70 0.98
CA MET A 201 3.32 14.02 1.56
C MET A 201 2.76 13.94 2.98
N LEU A 202 1.73 13.11 3.22
CA LEU A 202 1.14 12.98 4.56
C LEU A 202 2.13 12.42 5.58
N ILE A 203 2.91 11.41 5.21
CA ILE A 203 3.94 10.84 6.09
C ILE A 203 5.01 11.89 6.42
N CYS A 204 5.52 12.60 5.40
CA CYS A 204 6.50 13.65 5.60
C CYS A 204 5.95 14.81 6.45
N LEU A 205 4.70 15.20 6.22
CA LEU A 205 4.04 16.27 7.00
C LEU A 205 3.85 15.88 8.46
N ALA A 206 3.44 14.63 8.72
CA ALA A 206 3.36 14.10 10.07
C ALA A 206 4.73 14.08 10.76
N GLY A 207 5.78 13.68 10.05
CA GLY A 207 7.16 13.72 10.53
C GLY A 207 7.61 15.14 10.86
N LEU A 208 7.41 16.11 9.97
CA LEU A 208 7.77 17.52 10.20
C LEU A 208 7.08 18.08 11.45
N ARG A 209 5.79 17.81 11.62
CA ARG A 209 5.01 18.30 12.77
C ARG A 209 5.29 17.58 14.07
N SER A 210 6.01 16.48 14.05
CA SER A 210 6.43 15.75 15.26
C SER A 210 7.70 16.34 15.88
N ILE A 211 8.41 17.23 15.18
CA ILE A 211 9.63 17.88 15.66
C ILE A 211 9.21 19.04 16.58
N PRO A 212 9.65 19.05 17.85
CA PRO A 212 9.34 20.16 18.76
C PRO A 212 9.98 21.48 18.29
N ASP A 213 9.22 22.55 18.35
CA ASP A 213 9.76 23.90 18.18
C ASP A 213 10.66 24.23 19.40
N TYR A 214 11.96 24.36 19.22
CA TYR A 214 12.91 24.80 20.24
C TYR A 214 13.11 26.31 20.18
#